data_846a000bdaf8efb4dbf617e4a0b95730
#
_entry.id   846a000bdaf8efb4dbf617e4a0b95730
#
_cell.length_a   1.000
_cell.length_b   1.000
_cell.length_c   1.000
_cell.angle_alpha   90.00
_cell.angle_beta   90.00
_cell.angle_gamma   90.00
#
_symmetry.space_group_name_H-M   'P 1'
#
loop_
_entity.id
_entity.type
_entity.pdbx_description
1 polymer ?
#
loop_
_entity_poly.entity_id
_entity_poly.type
_entity_poly.pdbx_seq_one_letter_code
_entity_poly.pdbx_strand_id
1 'polypeptide(L)'
;MRFMMIVKATTDSEAGTLPSQELIDAMQKYNEELVKAGVLLAADGLQPSSSGIRISYPEPGSKAKVIDGPFTEAKEMIAGYTLIEVKTREEAIEWALRMPDPHGFGQGEIELRQVYEVEDLMGNPESLAKEAVLRRQVEEQKKA
;
A
#
# COMPACT_ATOMS: atom_id res chain seq x y z
N MET A 1 14.60 -4.47 -5.38
CA MET A 1 14.08 -4.02 -4.06
C MET A 1 12.66 -3.48 -4.25
N ARG A 2 11.76 -3.88 -3.39
CA ARG A 2 10.39 -3.40 -3.44
C ARG A 2 10.13 -2.42 -2.32
N PHE A 3 9.39 -1.39 -2.62
CA PHE A 3 9.00 -0.35 -1.67
C PHE A 3 7.51 -0.08 -1.77
N MET A 4 6.90 0.23 -0.64
CA MET A 4 5.51 0.65 -0.60
C MET A 4 5.45 2.12 -0.21
N MET A 5 4.76 2.91 -1.04
CA MET A 5 4.38 4.28 -0.71
C MET A 5 3.01 4.20 -0.07
N ILE A 6 2.93 4.55 1.18
CA ILE A 6 1.71 4.45 1.98
C ILE A 6 1.10 5.84 2.09
N VAL A 7 -0.08 6.02 1.51
CA VAL A 7 -0.80 7.28 1.59
C VAL A 7 -1.56 7.30 2.92
N LYS A 8 -1.21 8.26 3.77
CA LYS A 8 -1.85 8.41 5.08
C LYS A 8 -3.24 9.00 4.91
N ALA A 9 -4.18 8.56 5.73
CA ALA A 9 -5.53 9.09 5.73
C ALA A 9 -5.58 10.53 6.30
N THR A 10 -6.57 11.27 5.86
CA THR A 10 -6.87 12.61 6.38
C THR A 10 -8.32 12.63 6.87
N THR A 11 -8.71 13.70 7.54
CA THR A 11 -10.10 13.89 7.95
C THR A 11 -11.04 13.84 6.73
N ASP A 12 -10.62 14.46 5.62
CA ASP A 12 -11.42 14.46 4.39
C ASP A 12 -11.55 13.07 3.77
N SER A 13 -10.44 12.31 3.68
CA SER A 13 -10.51 10.97 3.12
C SER A 13 -11.35 10.03 3.98
N GLU A 14 -11.31 10.18 5.31
CA GLU A 14 -12.14 9.40 6.22
C GLU A 14 -13.62 9.81 6.17
N ALA A 15 -13.90 11.05 5.80
CA ALA A 15 -15.27 11.51 5.57
C ALA A 15 -15.84 11.04 4.21
N GLY A 16 -15.04 10.37 3.39
CA GLY A 16 -15.47 9.90 2.08
C GLY A 16 -15.44 10.96 0.99
N THR A 17 -14.74 12.08 1.23
CA THR A 17 -14.57 13.12 0.21
C THR A 17 -13.82 12.56 -0.99
N LEU A 18 -14.45 12.63 -2.15
CA LEU A 18 -13.84 12.12 -3.38
C LEU A 18 -12.79 13.09 -3.92
N PRO A 19 -11.75 12.58 -4.59
CA PRO A 19 -10.74 13.45 -5.20
C PRO A 19 -11.33 14.30 -6.33
N SER A 20 -10.76 15.48 -6.54
CA SER A 20 -11.11 16.31 -7.68
C SER A 20 -10.67 15.65 -8.99
N GLN A 21 -11.27 16.04 -10.12
CA GLN A 21 -10.84 15.55 -11.42
C GLN A 21 -9.38 15.91 -11.70
N GLU A 22 -8.96 17.10 -11.27
CA GLU A 22 -7.58 17.56 -11.41
C GLU A 22 -6.59 16.64 -10.68
N LEU A 23 -6.94 16.22 -9.46
CA LEU A 23 -6.11 15.28 -8.71
C LEU A 23 -6.09 13.89 -9.37
N ILE A 24 -7.24 13.42 -9.82
CA ILE A 24 -7.33 12.14 -10.54
C ILE A 24 -6.41 12.16 -11.76
N ASP A 25 -6.46 13.22 -12.55
CA ASP A 25 -5.62 13.36 -13.75
C ASP A 25 -4.13 13.39 -13.40
N ALA A 26 -3.76 14.13 -12.36
CA ALA A 26 -2.38 14.20 -11.89
C ALA A 26 -1.85 12.83 -11.43
N MET A 27 -2.66 12.10 -10.68
CA MET A 27 -2.28 10.76 -10.20
C MET A 27 -2.19 9.75 -11.33
N GLN A 28 -3.10 9.82 -12.30
CA GLN A 28 -3.04 8.96 -13.48
C GLN A 28 -1.76 9.21 -14.27
N LYS A 29 -1.39 10.47 -14.46
CA LYS A 29 -0.14 10.83 -15.15
C LYS A 29 1.07 10.30 -14.41
N TYR A 30 1.09 10.42 -13.08
CA TYR A 30 2.16 9.89 -12.25
C TYR A 30 2.26 8.36 -12.39
N ASN A 31 1.13 7.67 -12.33
CA ASN A 31 1.11 6.21 -12.49
C ASN A 31 1.56 5.78 -13.89
N GLU A 32 1.22 6.54 -14.92
CA GLU A 32 1.74 6.29 -16.29
C GLU A 32 3.25 6.38 -16.35
N GLU A 33 3.84 7.34 -15.66
CA GLU A 33 5.30 7.48 -15.59
C GLU A 33 5.95 6.28 -14.89
N LEU A 34 5.33 5.79 -13.82
CA LEU A 34 5.80 4.58 -13.12
C LEU A 34 5.72 3.35 -14.03
N VAL A 35 4.63 3.22 -14.77
CA VAL A 35 4.46 2.12 -15.73
C VAL A 35 5.50 2.18 -16.84
N LYS A 36 5.72 3.36 -17.42
CA LYS A 36 6.74 3.55 -18.48
C LYS A 36 8.15 3.23 -17.99
N ALA A 37 8.43 3.55 -16.73
CA ALA A 37 9.73 3.23 -16.14
C ALA A 37 9.85 1.74 -15.77
N GLY A 38 8.76 0.98 -15.84
CA GLY A 38 8.75 -0.45 -15.53
C GLY A 38 8.84 -0.75 -14.05
N VAL A 39 8.48 0.21 -13.18
CA VAL A 39 8.65 0.06 -11.73
C VAL A 39 7.35 -0.19 -10.98
N LEU A 40 6.19 0.07 -11.58
CA LEU A 40 4.91 -0.08 -10.88
C LEU A 40 4.52 -1.56 -10.75
N LEU A 41 4.24 -2.00 -9.52
CA LEU A 41 3.71 -3.33 -9.23
C LEU A 41 2.21 -3.31 -8.94
N ALA A 42 1.76 -2.34 -8.15
CA ALA A 42 0.35 -2.18 -7.80
C ALA A 42 0.10 -0.78 -7.23
N ALA A 43 -1.12 -0.27 -7.41
CA ALA A 43 -1.52 0.99 -6.81
C ALA A 43 -3.04 0.98 -6.64
N ASP A 44 -3.50 1.18 -5.40
CA ASP A 44 -4.93 1.18 -5.10
C ASP A 44 -5.26 2.16 -3.98
N GLY A 45 -6.45 2.73 -4.06
CA GLY A 45 -7.03 3.50 -2.97
C GLY A 45 -7.84 2.60 -2.04
N LEU A 46 -7.99 3.01 -0.81
CA LEU A 46 -8.81 2.32 0.19
C LEU A 46 -10.02 3.17 0.53
N GLN A 47 -11.15 2.50 0.75
CA GLN A 47 -12.34 3.16 1.26
C GLN A 47 -12.12 3.64 2.70
N PRO A 48 -12.90 4.62 3.18
CA PRO A 48 -12.80 5.09 4.57
C PRO A 48 -12.99 3.96 5.58
N SER A 49 -12.45 4.15 6.78
CA SER A 49 -12.53 3.15 7.84
C SER A 49 -13.97 2.82 8.28
N SER A 50 -14.93 3.68 7.96
CA SER A 50 -16.35 3.41 8.20
C SER A 50 -16.86 2.13 7.53
N SER A 51 -16.23 1.72 6.43
CA SER A 51 -16.56 0.47 5.75
C SER A 51 -15.65 -0.70 6.15
N GLY A 52 -14.73 -0.46 7.10
CA GLY A 52 -13.75 -1.45 7.53
C GLY A 52 -14.06 -2.06 8.87
N ILE A 53 -13.31 -3.10 9.19
CA ILE A 53 -13.32 -3.73 10.50
C ILE A 53 -11.88 -3.92 10.97
N ARG A 54 -11.71 -3.99 12.29
CA ARG A 54 -10.46 -4.43 12.90
C ARG A 54 -10.70 -5.77 13.57
N ILE A 55 -9.72 -6.64 13.48
CA ILE A 55 -9.74 -7.93 14.16
C ILE A 55 -8.60 -7.89 15.18
N SER A 56 -8.93 -8.02 16.44
CA SER A 56 -7.98 -7.95 17.55
C SER A 56 -7.78 -9.32 18.19
N TYR A 57 -6.54 -9.61 18.55
CA TYR A 57 -6.15 -10.86 19.22
C TYR A 57 -5.64 -10.52 20.63
N PRO A 58 -6.54 -10.38 21.63
CA PRO A 58 -6.16 -9.85 22.93
C PRO A 58 -5.22 -10.75 23.73
N GLU A 59 -5.31 -12.07 23.55
CA GLU A 59 -4.44 -13.03 24.24
C GLU A 59 -4.07 -14.19 23.30
N PRO A 60 -2.90 -14.81 23.47
CA PRO A 60 -2.53 -16.00 22.70
C PRO A 60 -3.57 -17.10 22.83
N GLY A 61 -4.05 -17.63 21.72
CA GLY A 61 -5.01 -18.71 21.67
C GLY A 61 -6.46 -18.34 21.98
N SER A 62 -6.75 -17.06 22.27
CA SER A 62 -8.12 -16.60 22.47
C SER A 62 -8.83 -16.33 21.15
N LYS A 63 -10.16 -16.21 21.21
CA LYS A 63 -10.94 -15.81 20.03
C LYS A 63 -10.61 -14.37 19.65
N ALA A 64 -10.50 -14.13 18.35
CA ALA A 64 -10.35 -12.78 17.80
C ALA A 64 -11.62 -11.96 18.09
N LYS A 65 -11.42 -10.67 18.32
CA LYS A 65 -12.51 -9.70 18.46
C LYS A 65 -12.64 -8.91 17.17
N VAL A 66 -13.86 -8.74 16.72
CA VAL A 66 -14.19 -7.92 15.54
C VAL A 66 -14.70 -6.57 16.01
N ILE A 67 -14.10 -5.51 15.50
CA ILE A 67 -14.44 -4.13 15.84
C ILE A 67 -14.79 -3.41 14.55
N ASP A 68 -16.03 -2.92 14.46
CA ASP A 68 -16.47 -2.16 13.28
C ASP A 68 -15.87 -0.75 13.30
N GLY A 69 -15.54 -0.22 12.10
CA GLY A 69 -15.21 1.18 11.93
C GLY A 69 -16.43 2.08 12.08
N PRO A 70 -16.27 3.41 12.04
CA PRO A 70 -15.01 4.10 11.77
C PRO A 70 -14.06 4.12 12.98
N PHE A 71 -12.78 4.37 12.70
CA PHE A 71 -11.73 4.48 13.71
C PHE A 71 -11.32 5.95 13.85
N THR A 72 -10.93 6.37 15.07
CA THR A 72 -10.79 7.80 15.39
C THR A 72 -9.44 8.42 15.07
N GLU A 73 -8.40 7.59 15.00
CA GLU A 73 -7.03 8.10 14.80
C GLU A 73 -6.66 8.13 13.31
N ALA A 74 -7.07 9.18 12.61
CA ALA A 74 -6.83 9.33 11.16
C ALA A 74 -5.35 9.18 10.80
N LYS A 75 -4.45 9.69 11.63
CA LYS A 75 -3.00 9.62 11.38
C LYS A 75 -2.43 8.20 11.40
N GLU A 76 -3.13 7.26 11.99
CA GLU A 76 -2.74 5.86 12.06
C GLU A 76 -3.33 5.04 10.91
N MET A 77 -4.22 5.63 10.13
CA MET A 77 -4.91 4.95 9.05
C MET A 77 -4.29 5.29 7.70
N ILE A 78 -4.50 4.40 6.74
CA ILE A 78 -4.01 4.61 5.38
C ILE A 78 -5.20 4.76 4.43
N ALA A 79 -5.02 5.61 3.42
CA ALA A 79 -6.02 5.87 2.39
C ALA A 79 -5.70 5.18 1.06
N GLY A 80 -4.49 4.64 0.93
CA GLY A 80 -4.08 3.96 -0.27
C GLY A 80 -2.61 3.58 -0.24
N TYR A 81 -2.16 2.93 -1.29
CA TYR A 81 -0.76 2.52 -1.40
C TYR A 81 -0.34 2.42 -2.87
N THR A 82 0.96 2.54 -3.07
CA THR A 82 1.62 2.28 -4.35
C THR A 82 2.82 1.38 -4.08
N LEU A 83 2.88 0.25 -4.76
CA LEU A 83 3.98 -0.71 -4.61
C LEU A 83 4.87 -0.62 -5.85
N ILE A 84 6.17 -0.42 -5.65
CA ILE A 84 7.14 -0.28 -6.73
C ILE A 84 8.32 -1.24 -6.55
N GLU A 85 8.95 -1.58 -7.67
CA GLU A 85 10.21 -2.32 -7.67
C GLU A 85 11.29 -1.47 -8.34
N VAL A 86 12.37 -1.21 -7.60
CA VAL A 86 13.47 -0.36 -8.02
C VAL A 86 14.80 -1.01 -7.66
N LYS A 87 15.89 -0.46 -8.17
CA LYS A 87 17.23 -1.00 -7.94
C LYS A 87 17.87 -0.48 -6.66
N THR A 88 17.51 0.74 -6.24
CA THR A 88 18.12 1.39 -5.08
C THR A 88 17.06 2.10 -4.25
N ARG A 89 17.40 2.32 -2.97
CA ARG A 89 16.56 3.10 -2.06
C ARG A 89 16.42 4.55 -2.52
N GLU A 90 17.49 5.11 -3.05
CA GLU A 90 17.52 6.49 -3.58
C GLU A 90 16.54 6.66 -4.73
N GLU A 91 16.45 5.68 -5.62
CA GLU A 91 15.47 5.68 -6.71
C GLU A 91 14.03 5.66 -6.15
N ALA A 92 13.78 4.88 -5.11
CA ALA A 92 12.47 4.84 -4.47
C ALA A 92 12.10 6.20 -3.86
N ILE A 93 13.06 6.87 -3.23
CA ILE A 93 12.86 8.20 -2.66
C ILE A 93 12.55 9.23 -3.76
N GLU A 94 13.26 9.17 -4.87
CA GLU A 94 13.01 10.06 -6.01
C GLU A 94 11.58 9.89 -6.54
N TRP A 95 11.12 8.65 -6.69
CA TRP A 95 9.75 8.39 -7.12
C TRP A 95 8.72 8.89 -6.10
N ALA A 96 8.99 8.68 -4.82
CA ALA A 96 8.09 9.15 -3.76
C ALA A 96 7.96 10.68 -3.76
N LEU A 97 9.06 11.39 -3.97
CA LEU A 97 9.05 12.86 -4.03
C LEU A 97 8.30 13.40 -5.24
N ARG A 98 8.15 12.62 -6.29
CA ARG A 98 7.43 13.01 -7.51
C ARG A 98 5.93 12.77 -7.42
N MET A 99 5.46 12.04 -6.42
CA MET A 99 4.02 11.82 -6.26
C MET A 99 3.33 13.16 -5.98
N PRO A 100 2.25 13.50 -6.72
CA PRO A 100 1.46 14.67 -6.38
C PRO A 100 0.89 14.55 -4.97
N ASP A 101 0.57 15.66 -4.32
CA ASP A 101 -0.13 15.63 -3.02
C ASP A 101 -1.36 14.73 -3.17
N PRO A 102 -1.40 13.56 -2.50
CA PRO A 102 -2.43 12.56 -2.77
C PRO A 102 -3.83 12.97 -2.35
N HIS A 103 -3.97 14.04 -1.60
CA HIS A 103 -5.27 14.59 -1.19
C HIS A 103 -5.59 15.92 -1.88
N GLY A 104 -4.58 16.62 -2.41
CA GLY A 104 -4.77 17.85 -3.17
C GLY A 104 -5.04 19.09 -2.35
N PHE A 105 -4.98 19.01 -1.01
CA PHE A 105 -5.31 20.12 -0.11
C PHE A 105 -4.13 20.61 0.74
N GLY A 106 -2.91 20.16 0.42
CA GLY A 106 -1.72 20.52 1.20
C GLY A 106 -1.59 19.80 2.53
N GLN A 107 -2.39 18.79 2.80
CA GLN A 107 -2.36 17.99 4.02
C GLN A 107 -1.90 16.55 3.77
N GLY A 108 -1.51 16.26 2.54
CA GLY A 108 -1.09 14.92 2.17
C GLY A 108 0.22 14.53 2.83
N GLU A 109 0.29 13.29 3.27
CA GLU A 109 1.50 12.68 3.81
C GLU A 109 1.60 11.26 3.26
N ILE A 110 2.80 10.90 2.83
CA ILE A 110 3.09 9.52 2.42
C ILE A 110 4.27 9.01 3.22
N GLU A 111 4.23 7.71 3.49
CA GLU A 111 5.33 7.02 4.15
C GLU A 111 5.92 6.04 3.16
N LEU A 112 7.23 6.03 3.03
CA LEU A 112 7.94 5.08 2.16
C LEU A 112 8.52 3.96 3.03
N ARG A 113 8.12 2.71 2.77
CA ARG A 113 8.58 1.55 3.52
C ARG A 113 9.14 0.49 2.57
N GLN A 114 10.30 -0.04 2.91
CA GLN A 114 10.83 -1.17 2.15
C GLN A 114 10.07 -2.45 2.50
N VAL A 115 9.72 -3.21 1.48
CA VAL A 115 9.04 -4.51 1.66
C VAL A 115 10.10 -5.56 1.91
N TYR A 116 9.86 -6.46 2.86
CA TYR A 116 10.75 -7.60 3.06
C TYR A 116 10.79 -8.48 1.81
N GLU A 117 11.98 -8.92 1.46
CA GLU A 117 12.12 -10.01 0.52
C GLU A 117 12.01 -11.34 1.28
N VAL A 118 11.64 -12.40 0.57
CA VAL A 118 11.40 -13.70 1.21
C VAL A 118 12.64 -14.18 1.96
N GLU A 119 13.82 -13.95 1.38
CA GLU A 119 15.11 -14.34 1.92
C GLU A 119 15.43 -13.63 3.24
N ASP A 120 14.87 -12.44 3.44
CA ASP A 120 15.07 -11.66 4.68
C ASP A 120 14.25 -12.23 5.84
N LEU A 121 13.13 -12.90 5.53
CA LEU A 121 12.21 -13.44 6.53
C LEU A 121 12.43 -14.92 6.81
N MET A 122 12.84 -15.67 5.80
CA MET A 122 12.91 -17.13 5.84
C MET A 122 14.34 -17.61 5.62
N GLY A 123 14.99 -18.07 6.69
CA GLY A 123 16.32 -18.69 6.60
C GLY A 123 16.28 -20.18 6.28
N ASN A 124 15.11 -20.80 6.36
CA ASN A 124 14.95 -22.24 6.15
C ASN A 124 14.74 -22.54 4.65
N PRO A 125 15.61 -23.38 4.02
CA PRO A 125 15.48 -23.69 2.61
C PRO A 125 14.13 -24.34 2.22
N GLU A 126 13.56 -25.14 3.12
CA GLU A 126 12.26 -25.79 2.89
C GLU A 126 11.14 -24.76 2.83
N SER A 127 11.14 -23.77 3.72
CA SER A 127 10.18 -22.67 3.72
C SER A 127 10.31 -21.81 2.48
N LEU A 128 11.54 -21.51 2.05
CA LEU A 128 11.81 -20.77 0.82
C LEU A 128 11.25 -21.50 -0.41
N ALA A 129 11.44 -22.82 -0.47
CA ALA A 129 10.93 -23.62 -1.57
C ALA A 129 9.40 -23.61 -1.62
N LYS A 130 8.73 -23.71 -0.50
CA LYS A 130 7.27 -23.62 -0.40
C LYS A 130 6.77 -22.26 -0.84
N GLU A 131 7.42 -21.20 -0.41
CA GLU A 131 7.05 -19.83 -0.79
C GLU A 131 7.19 -19.62 -2.30
N ALA A 132 8.25 -20.14 -2.90
CA ALA A 132 8.46 -20.04 -4.34
C ALA A 132 7.34 -20.74 -5.13
N VAL A 133 6.87 -21.88 -4.64
CA VAL A 133 5.73 -22.58 -5.25
C VAL A 133 4.46 -21.75 -5.16
N LEU A 134 4.16 -21.19 -3.99
CA LEU A 134 2.98 -20.35 -3.78
C LEU A 134 2.98 -19.12 -4.69
N ARG A 135 4.13 -18.46 -4.84
CA ARG A 135 4.25 -17.29 -5.71
C ARG A 135 4.02 -17.64 -7.17
N ARG A 136 4.52 -18.77 -7.62
CA ARG A 136 4.25 -19.26 -8.99
C ARG A 136 2.77 -19.53 -9.20
N GLN A 137 2.09 -20.12 -8.21
CA GLN A 137 0.65 -20.37 -8.28
C GLN A 137 -0.14 -19.05 -8.37
N VAL A 138 0.26 -18.03 -7.64
CA VAL A 138 -0.35 -16.71 -7.73
C VAL A 138 -0.19 -16.14 -9.14
N GLU A 139 1.00 -16.22 -9.73
CA GLU A 139 1.25 -15.75 -11.09
C GLU A 139 0.41 -16.50 -12.12
N GLU A 140 0.28 -17.83 -11.97
CA GLU A 140 -0.54 -18.63 -12.84
C GLU A 140 -2.02 -18.26 -12.76
N GLN A 141 -2.53 -17.95 -11.55
CA GLN A 141 -3.90 -17.50 -11.36
C GLN A 141 -4.18 -16.18 -12.09
N LYS A 142 -3.21 -15.28 -12.13
CA LYS A 142 -3.36 -14.00 -12.84
C LYS A 142 -3.47 -14.16 -14.35
N LYS A 143 -2.97 -15.25 -14.90
CA LYS A 143 -3.00 -15.54 -16.34
C LYS A 143 -4.27 -16.28 -16.78
N ALA A 144 -5.05 -16.75 -15.84
CA ALA A 144 -6.27 -17.50 -16.12
C ALA A 144 -7.45 -16.59 -16.53
#